data_ff5fca1c114ffbed8dfe170e5c3ffb27
#
_entry.id   ff5fca1c114ffbed8dfe170e5c3ffb27
#
_cell.length_a   1.000
_cell.length_b   1.000
_cell.length_c   1.000
_cell.angle_alpha   90.00
_cell.angle_beta   90.00
_cell.angle_gamma   90.00
#
_symmetry.space_group_name_H-M   'P 1'
#
loop_
_entity.id
_entity.type
_entity.pdbx_description
1 polymer ?
#
loop_
_entity_poly.entity_id
_entity_poly.type
_entity_poly.pdbx_seq_one_letter_code
_entity_poly.pdbx_strand_id
1 'polypeptide(L)'
;MYSFLEKFALTGKVAWVTGASYGLGFAYAKAYAAVGAKVVFNDINQELVDRGLENYKKAGIDVYGAVCDVTKEDEVKKFVADVTANIGPIDILVNNAGIIRRIPMHEMSVEDWDLVINIDLTGPFICSKAVIPSMIERGGGKIINACSMMSELGRETVSAYAAAKGGLKMLTRNICSEYGQYNIQCNAIGPGYIATPQTAPLRERGEDGSMHPFDRFIRSKTPAQRWGRTEDLEGLAVFLASEASDFINGQVIYIDGGILAYIGQDPGNLDESKFREETESDTDVHTADK
;
A
#
# COMPACT_ATOMS: atom_id res chain seq x y z
N MET A 1 -20.92 23.87 16.06
CA MET A 1 -21.74 22.74 15.54
C MET A 1 -20.77 21.59 15.28
N TYR A 2 -20.97 20.41 15.87
CA TYR A 2 -20.09 19.26 15.66
C TYR A 2 -20.21 18.78 14.22
N SER A 3 -19.11 18.80 13.46
CA SER A 3 -19.06 18.26 12.12
C SER A 3 -18.39 16.89 12.16
N PHE A 4 -19.14 15.82 11.95
CA PHE A 4 -18.61 14.46 11.91
C PHE A 4 -17.54 14.28 10.82
N LEU A 5 -17.72 14.96 9.69
CA LEU A 5 -16.80 14.86 8.56
C LEU A 5 -15.43 15.50 8.84
N GLU A 6 -15.35 16.47 9.77
CA GLU A 6 -14.07 17.06 10.17
C GLU A 6 -13.09 16.03 10.75
N LYS A 7 -13.60 14.93 11.33
CA LYS A 7 -12.75 13.84 11.82
C LYS A 7 -11.95 13.13 10.74
N PHE A 8 -12.35 13.25 9.49
CA PHE A 8 -11.63 12.66 8.35
C PHE A 8 -10.63 13.63 7.71
N ALA A 9 -10.62 14.89 8.13
CA ALA A 9 -9.69 15.89 7.59
C ALA A 9 -8.26 15.62 8.09
N LEU A 10 -7.30 15.79 7.18
CA LEU A 10 -5.87 15.70 7.49
C LEU A 10 -5.16 17.08 7.37
N THR A 11 -5.93 18.15 7.47
CA THR A 11 -5.41 19.51 7.36
C THR A 11 -4.30 19.77 8.37
N GLY A 12 -3.14 20.22 7.89
CA GLY A 12 -1.97 20.50 8.70
C GLY A 12 -1.12 19.27 9.06
N LYS A 13 -1.54 18.07 8.72
CA LYS A 13 -0.78 16.83 8.93
C LYS A 13 0.25 16.62 7.83
N VAL A 14 1.39 16.06 8.18
CA VAL A 14 2.43 15.61 7.23
C VAL A 14 2.31 14.10 7.10
N ALA A 15 2.04 13.63 5.88
CA ALA A 15 1.89 12.21 5.56
C ALA A 15 3.07 11.75 4.69
N TRP A 16 3.87 10.82 5.22
CA TRP A 16 4.93 10.16 4.48
C TRP A 16 4.44 8.82 3.94
N VAL A 17 4.51 8.64 2.61
CA VAL A 17 4.17 7.38 1.93
C VAL A 17 5.41 6.83 1.23
N THR A 18 5.88 5.65 1.63
CA THR A 18 7.06 5.03 1.04
C THR A 18 6.71 4.33 -0.29
N GLY A 19 7.59 4.43 -1.31
CA GLY A 19 7.39 3.80 -2.61
C GLY A 19 6.14 4.33 -3.32
N ALA A 20 5.95 5.66 -3.35
CA ALA A 20 4.69 6.25 -3.80
C ALA A 20 4.78 7.02 -5.12
N SER A 21 5.73 6.67 -5.97
CA SER A 21 5.85 7.25 -7.32
C SER A 21 4.70 6.84 -8.25
N TYR A 22 4.07 5.68 -8.00
CA TYR A 22 2.96 5.13 -8.77
C TYR A 22 2.18 4.06 -7.95
N GLY A 23 1.13 3.48 -8.54
CA GLY A 23 0.40 2.35 -7.96
C GLY A 23 -0.32 2.68 -6.66
N LEU A 24 -0.27 1.75 -5.69
CA LEU A 24 -1.01 1.88 -4.42
C LEU A 24 -0.51 3.06 -3.58
N GLY A 25 0.80 3.26 -3.50
CA GLY A 25 1.39 4.37 -2.76
C GLY A 25 0.94 5.72 -3.29
N PHE A 26 0.91 5.89 -4.61
CA PHE A 26 0.39 7.09 -5.26
C PHE A 26 -1.10 7.33 -4.93
N ALA A 27 -1.93 6.27 -4.93
CA ALA A 27 -3.34 6.38 -4.59
C ALA A 27 -3.54 6.82 -3.13
N TYR A 28 -2.82 6.23 -2.18
CA TYR A 28 -2.86 6.67 -0.77
C TYR A 28 -2.48 8.14 -0.63
N ALA A 29 -1.36 8.53 -1.24
CA ALA A 29 -0.86 9.89 -1.19
C ALA A 29 -1.84 10.90 -1.81
N LYS A 30 -2.44 10.56 -2.97
CA LYS A 30 -3.49 11.35 -3.62
C LYS A 30 -4.69 11.54 -2.71
N ALA A 31 -5.15 10.48 -2.06
CA ALA A 31 -6.28 10.54 -1.13
C ALA A 31 -5.98 11.43 0.08
N TYR A 32 -4.77 11.36 0.64
CA TYR A 32 -4.37 12.22 1.77
C TYR A 32 -4.29 13.68 1.38
N ALA A 33 -3.74 13.98 0.20
CA ALA A 33 -3.72 15.35 -0.32
C ALA A 33 -5.14 15.91 -0.51
N ALA A 34 -6.07 15.09 -1.01
CA ALA A 34 -7.47 15.51 -1.23
C ALA A 34 -8.21 15.88 0.06
N VAL A 35 -7.76 15.37 1.22
CA VAL A 35 -8.34 15.71 2.54
C VAL A 35 -7.43 16.64 3.37
N GLY A 36 -6.44 17.29 2.73
CA GLY A 36 -5.68 18.41 3.27
C GLY A 36 -4.32 18.10 3.89
N ALA A 37 -3.80 16.87 3.74
CA ALA A 37 -2.44 16.55 4.20
C ALA A 37 -1.37 17.17 3.29
N LYS A 38 -0.24 17.54 3.89
CA LYS A 38 1.02 17.74 3.16
C LYS A 38 1.64 16.38 2.92
N VAL A 39 1.75 16.00 1.65
CA VAL A 39 2.27 14.68 1.28
C VAL A 39 3.77 14.75 1.01
N VAL A 40 4.50 13.81 1.59
CA VAL A 40 5.90 13.53 1.25
C VAL A 40 6.04 12.08 0.84
N PHE A 41 6.90 11.80 -0.15
CA PHE A 41 7.14 10.44 -0.60
C PHE A 41 8.62 10.20 -0.89
N ASN A 42 9.00 8.95 -0.89
CA ASN A 42 10.30 8.50 -1.39
C ASN A 42 10.13 7.34 -2.37
N ASP A 43 11.16 7.15 -3.15
CA ASP A 43 11.35 5.92 -3.92
C ASP A 43 12.84 5.56 -3.98
N ILE A 44 13.16 4.37 -4.54
CA ILE A 44 14.50 3.78 -4.47
C ILE A 44 15.53 4.49 -5.34
N ASN A 45 15.13 5.21 -6.38
CA ASN A 45 16.02 5.90 -7.31
C ASN A 45 15.41 7.20 -7.85
N GLN A 46 16.26 8.02 -8.47
CA GLN A 46 15.86 9.33 -8.99
C GLN A 46 14.84 9.24 -10.13
N GLU A 47 14.93 8.26 -11.00
CA GLU A 47 14.00 8.07 -12.12
C GLU A 47 12.56 7.87 -11.61
N LEU A 48 12.39 7.03 -10.60
CA LEU A 48 11.09 6.81 -9.97
C LEU A 48 10.58 8.05 -9.22
N VAL A 49 11.47 8.77 -8.54
CA VAL A 49 11.10 10.03 -7.87
C VAL A 49 10.63 11.07 -8.89
N ASP A 50 11.37 11.26 -9.99
CA ASP A 50 11.02 12.21 -11.05
C ASP A 50 9.68 11.85 -11.71
N ARG A 51 9.46 10.56 -11.99
CA ARG A 51 8.18 10.03 -12.46
C ARG A 51 7.05 10.32 -11.46
N GLY A 52 7.29 10.10 -10.19
CA GLY A 52 6.32 10.40 -9.12
C GLY A 52 5.96 11.88 -9.10
N LEU A 53 6.96 12.77 -9.08
CA LEU A 53 6.75 14.22 -9.10
C LEU A 53 5.92 14.67 -10.31
N GLU A 54 6.17 14.07 -11.48
CA GLU A 54 5.38 14.34 -12.68
C GLU A 54 3.93 13.87 -12.54
N ASN A 55 3.71 12.67 -11.99
CA ASN A 55 2.37 12.14 -11.74
C ASN A 55 1.57 13.02 -10.77
N TYR A 56 2.18 13.45 -9.67
CA TYR A 56 1.53 14.36 -8.71
C TYR A 56 1.24 15.72 -9.33
N LYS A 57 2.16 16.27 -10.13
CA LYS A 57 1.95 17.51 -10.87
C LYS A 57 0.77 17.41 -11.84
N LYS A 58 0.66 16.32 -12.60
CA LYS A 58 -0.49 16.03 -13.49
C LYS A 58 -1.80 15.96 -12.71
N ALA A 59 -1.76 15.44 -11.47
CA ALA A 59 -2.91 15.38 -10.57
C ALA A 59 -3.20 16.71 -9.84
N GLY A 60 -2.40 17.77 -10.06
CA GLY A 60 -2.56 19.06 -9.37
C GLY A 60 -2.20 19.03 -7.89
N ILE A 61 -1.33 18.10 -7.48
CA ILE A 61 -0.93 17.90 -6.08
C ILE A 61 0.50 18.37 -5.88
N ASP A 62 0.70 19.25 -4.91
CA ASP A 62 2.03 19.67 -4.47
C ASP A 62 2.58 18.68 -3.44
N VAL A 63 3.78 18.13 -3.71
CA VAL A 63 4.41 17.11 -2.88
C VAL A 63 5.92 17.33 -2.77
N TYR A 64 6.50 16.84 -1.70
CA TYR A 64 7.94 16.66 -1.58
C TYR A 64 8.31 15.21 -1.90
N GLY A 65 9.23 14.99 -2.81
CA GLY A 65 9.73 13.67 -3.18
C GLY A 65 11.26 13.62 -3.14
N ALA A 66 11.83 12.54 -2.58
CA ALA A 66 13.28 12.33 -2.55
C ALA A 66 13.64 10.86 -2.65
N VAL A 67 14.87 10.59 -3.09
CA VAL A 67 15.44 9.23 -3.09
C VAL A 67 15.73 8.80 -1.65
N CYS A 68 15.25 7.61 -1.29
CA CYS A 68 15.56 6.98 0.00
C CYS A 68 15.29 5.47 -0.12
N ASP A 69 16.31 4.67 0.12
CA ASP A 69 16.17 3.22 0.28
C ASP A 69 15.69 2.92 1.71
N VAL A 70 14.46 2.43 1.83
CA VAL A 70 13.83 2.11 3.13
C VAL A 70 14.58 1.02 3.90
N THR A 71 15.46 0.25 3.24
CA THR A 71 16.30 -0.78 3.87
C THR A 71 17.57 -0.22 4.50
N LYS A 72 17.88 1.07 4.28
CA LYS A 72 19.07 1.76 4.76
C LYS A 72 18.72 2.74 5.88
N GLU A 73 19.01 2.34 7.11
CA GLU A 73 18.62 3.11 8.30
C GLU A 73 19.14 4.57 8.26
N ASP A 74 20.37 4.79 7.77
CA ASP A 74 20.94 6.14 7.72
C ASP A 74 20.28 7.01 6.65
N GLU A 75 19.85 6.43 5.50
CA GLU A 75 19.09 7.16 4.49
C GLU A 75 17.70 7.54 5.02
N VAL A 76 17.05 6.61 5.71
CA VAL A 76 15.73 6.86 6.35
C VAL A 76 15.84 7.95 7.41
N LYS A 77 16.85 7.92 8.29
CA LYS A 77 17.08 8.98 9.29
C LYS A 77 17.30 10.34 8.64
N LYS A 78 18.12 10.38 7.58
CA LYS A 78 18.36 11.61 6.81
C LYS A 78 17.06 12.13 6.19
N PHE A 79 16.29 11.27 5.52
CA PHE A 79 15.02 11.64 4.92
C PHE A 79 14.04 12.22 5.96
N VAL A 80 13.88 11.57 7.12
CA VAL A 80 13.03 12.07 8.21
C VAL A 80 13.51 13.41 8.74
N ALA A 81 14.82 13.61 8.89
CA ALA A 81 15.39 14.89 9.33
C ALA A 81 15.14 16.00 8.30
N ASP A 82 15.38 15.74 7.02
CA ASP A 82 15.15 16.70 5.93
C ASP A 82 13.67 17.10 5.82
N VAL A 83 12.75 16.12 5.92
CA VAL A 83 11.31 16.38 5.94
C VAL A 83 10.91 17.21 7.15
N THR A 84 11.40 16.85 8.32
CA THR A 84 11.07 17.56 9.57
C THR A 84 11.53 19.02 9.53
N ALA A 85 12.71 19.29 8.98
CA ALA A 85 13.27 20.64 8.89
C ALA A 85 12.56 21.53 7.85
N ASN A 86 12.11 20.96 6.73
CA ASN A 86 11.63 21.74 5.59
C ASN A 86 10.10 21.75 5.44
N ILE A 87 9.40 20.71 5.92
CA ILE A 87 7.95 20.53 5.74
C ILE A 87 7.21 20.53 7.08
N GLY A 88 7.77 19.78 8.05
CA GLY A 88 7.23 19.58 9.38
C GLY A 88 7.39 18.14 9.87
N PRO A 89 7.11 17.89 11.15
CA PRO A 89 7.20 16.54 11.71
C PRO A 89 6.18 15.61 11.06
N ILE A 90 6.57 14.36 10.85
CA ILE A 90 5.72 13.34 10.22
C ILE A 90 4.65 12.89 11.21
N ASP A 91 3.38 13.12 10.86
CA ASP A 91 2.21 12.70 11.64
C ASP A 91 1.68 11.33 11.21
N ILE A 92 1.82 11.01 9.93
CA ILE A 92 1.29 9.79 9.32
C ILE A 92 2.42 9.14 8.52
N LEU A 93 2.70 7.87 8.81
CA LEU A 93 3.61 7.03 8.03
C LEU A 93 2.81 5.93 7.35
N VAL A 94 2.98 5.79 6.02
CA VAL A 94 2.48 4.64 5.28
C VAL A 94 3.66 3.82 4.75
N ASN A 95 3.87 2.66 5.32
CA ASN A 95 4.84 1.67 4.86
C ASN A 95 4.26 0.91 3.67
N ASN A 96 4.43 1.46 2.47
CA ASN A 96 3.88 0.90 1.24
C ASN A 96 4.98 0.31 0.32
N ALA A 97 6.22 0.77 0.39
CA ALA A 97 7.31 0.21 -0.41
C ALA A 97 7.36 -1.31 -0.26
N GLY A 98 7.43 -2.02 -1.36
CA GLY A 98 7.42 -3.48 -1.35
C GLY A 98 7.63 -4.06 -2.74
N ILE A 99 8.10 -5.30 -2.77
CA ILE A 99 8.33 -6.07 -3.99
C ILE A 99 7.76 -7.48 -3.86
N ILE A 100 7.55 -8.13 -5.00
CA ILE A 100 7.19 -9.54 -5.03
C ILE A 100 8.13 -10.29 -5.98
N ARG A 101 8.71 -11.41 -5.50
CA ARG A 101 9.43 -12.38 -6.31
C ARG A 101 8.56 -13.64 -6.45
N ARG A 102 8.34 -14.06 -7.69
CA ARG A 102 7.53 -15.26 -7.99
C ARG A 102 8.45 -16.39 -8.40
N ILE A 103 8.97 -17.11 -7.42
CA ILE A 103 9.94 -18.20 -7.58
C ILE A 103 9.47 -19.38 -6.74
N PRO A 104 9.42 -20.62 -7.28
CA PRO A 104 9.16 -21.80 -6.48
C PRO A 104 10.11 -21.89 -5.28
N MET A 105 9.62 -22.28 -4.11
CA MET A 105 10.40 -22.20 -2.86
C MET A 105 11.74 -22.94 -2.95
N HIS A 106 11.78 -24.10 -3.59
CA HIS A 106 12.99 -24.93 -3.74
C HIS A 106 14.01 -24.39 -4.76
N GLU A 107 13.60 -23.39 -5.58
CA GLU A 107 14.45 -22.70 -6.55
C GLU A 107 14.83 -21.29 -6.10
N MET A 108 14.17 -20.76 -5.05
CA MET A 108 14.42 -19.40 -4.55
C MET A 108 15.79 -19.33 -3.88
N SER A 109 16.63 -18.42 -4.34
CA SER A 109 17.90 -18.14 -3.68
C SER A 109 17.68 -17.47 -2.32
N VAL A 110 18.66 -17.60 -1.42
CA VAL A 110 18.63 -16.87 -0.14
C VAL A 110 18.67 -15.35 -0.38
N GLU A 111 19.38 -14.93 -1.41
CA GLU A 111 19.49 -13.52 -1.81
C GLU A 111 18.14 -12.94 -2.24
N ASP A 112 17.34 -13.68 -3.03
CA ASP A 112 15.98 -13.27 -3.41
C ASP A 112 15.02 -13.26 -2.21
N TRP A 113 15.17 -14.24 -1.32
CA TRP A 113 14.44 -14.27 -0.05
C TRP A 113 14.77 -13.04 0.80
N ASP A 114 16.05 -12.78 1.06
CA ASP A 114 16.52 -11.68 1.89
C ASP A 114 16.13 -10.33 1.30
N LEU A 115 16.17 -10.18 -0.03
CA LEU A 115 15.74 -8.97 -0.70
C LEU A 115 14.27 -8.65 -0.38
N VAL A 116 13.37 -9.63 -0.50
CA VAL A 116 11.96 -9.43 -0.19
C VAL A 116 11.74 -9.15 1.29
N ILE A 117 12.36 -9.91 2.19
CA ILE A 117 12.27 -9.69 3.64
C ILE A 117 12.78 -8.31 4.03
N ASN A 118 13.90 -7.89 3.47
CA ASN A 118 14.49 -6.58 3.78
C ASN A 118 13.59 -5.42 3.35
N ILE A 119 12.98 -5.49 2.17
CA ILE A 119 12.13 -4.40 1.68
C ILE A 119 10.76 -4.43 2.37
N ASP A 120 10.10 -5.60 2.41
CA ASP A 120 8.69 -5.73 2.79
C ASP A 120 8.45 -5.87 4.29
N LEU A 121 9.50 -6.13 5.09
CA LEU A 121 9.40 -6.28 6.54
C LEU A 121 10.42 -5.42 7.31
N THR A 122 11.72 -5.53 6.99
CA THR A 122 12.77 -4.76 7.68
C THR A 122 12.64 -3.26 7.37
N GLY A 123 12.33 -2.88 6.13
CA GLY A 123 12.07 -1.49 5.74
C GLY A 123 10.96 -0.82 6.55
N PRO A 124 9.77 -1.39 6.64
CA PRO A 124 8.70 -0.93 7.54
C PRO A 124 9.12 -0.77 9.00
N PHE A 125 9.93 -1.69 9.52
CA PHE A 125 10.51 -1.57 10.86
C PHE A 125 11.42 -0.34 10.97
N ILE A 126 12.34 -0.14 10.02
CA ILE A 126 13.29 0.98 10.01
C ILE A 126 12.53 2.31 9.93
N CYS A 127 11.57 2.44 9.00
CA CYS A 127 10.77 3.65 8.83
C CYS A 127 9.95 3.96 10.09
N SER A 128 9.28 2.95 10.68
CA SER A 128 8.50 3.12 11.91
C SER A 128 9.41 3.55 13.07
N LYS A 129 10.55 2.88 13.25
CA LYS A 129 11.55 3.24 14.27
C LYS A 129 12.01 4.69 14.15
N ALA A 130 12.13 5.23 12.93
CA ALA A 130 12.60 6.58 12.69
C ALA A 130 11.57 7.66 13.07
N VAL A 131 10.27 7.41 12.93
CA VAL A 131 9.22 8.41 13.20
C VAL A 131 8.67 8.33 14.63
N ILE A 132 8.68 7.16 15.27
CA ILE A 132 8.10 6.92 16.60
C ILE A 132 8.62 7.88 17.67
N PRO A 133 9.91 8.19 17.80
CA PRO A 133 10.38 9.11 18.83
C PRO A 133 9.71 10.48 18.77
N SER A 134 9.61 11.08 17.58
CA SER A 134 8.92 12.34 17.38
C SER A 134 7.41 12.24 17.62
N MET A 135 6.77 11.12 17.27
CA MET A 135 5.37 10.87 17.56
C MET A 135 5.11 10.78 19.09
N ILE A 136 5.99 10.12 19.85
CA ILE A 136 5.93 10.08 21.33
C ILE A 136 6.02 11.49 21.90
N GLU A 137 6.99 12.26 21.47
CA GLU A 137 7.25 13.63 21.96
C GLU A 137 6.05 14.56 21.73
N ARG A 138 5.34 14.37 20.60
CA ARG A 138 4.17 15.18 20.21
C ARG A 138 2.83 14.61 20.71
N GLY A 139 2.84 13.47 21.37
CA GLY A 139 1.65 12.85 21.96
C GLY A 139 0.72 12.16 20.95
N GLY A 140 1.25 11.64 19.84
CA GLY A 140 0.46 10.83 18.90
C GLY A 140 1.01 10.75 17.49
N GLY A 141 0.47 9.81 16.73
CA GLY A 141 0.80 9.59 15.33
C GLY A 141 0.07 8.38 14.74
N LYS A 142 0.09 8.26 13.43
CA LYS A 142 -0.54 7.15 12.69
C LYS A 142 0.50 6.41 11.87
N ILE A 143 0.55 5.08 12.03
CA ILE A 143 1.38 4.20 11.20
C ILE A 143 0.45 3.23 10.48
N ILE A 144 0.56 3.16 9.17
CA ILE A 144 -0.27 2.32 8.31
C ILE A 144 0.66 1.41 7.51
N ASN A 145 0.53 0.11 7.69
CA ASN A 145 1.34 -0.87 6.99
C ASN A 145 0.58 -1.45 5.79
N ALA A 146 1.18 -1.46 4.61
CA ALA A 146 0.63 -2.14 3.46
C ALA A 146 0.89 -3.65 3.59
N CYS A 147 -0.03 -4.33 4.27
CA CYS A 147 -0.12 -5.79 4.31
C CYS A 147 -0.66 -6.35 2.98
N SER A 148 -1.20 -7.53 3.00
CA SER A 148 -1.78 -8.22 1.85
C SER A 148 -2.73 -9.30 2.35
N MET A 149 -3.62 -9.79 1.51
CA MET A 149 -4.30 -11.05 1.75
C MET A 149 -3.31 -12.22 2.01
N MET A 150 -2.07 -12.11 1.48
CA MET A 150 -0.98 -13.05 1.79
C MET A 150 -0.48 -12.96 3.23
N SER A 151 -0.97 -12.04 4.04
CA SER A 151 -0.76 -12.06 5.49
C SER A 151 -1.59 -13.15 6.19
N GLU A 152 -2.56 -13.75 5.50
CA GLU A 152 -3.44 -14.83 5.99
C GLU A 152 -3.32 -16.10 5.17
N LEU A 153 -3.07 -15.98 3.86
CA LEU A 153 -3.07 -17.10 2.94
C LEU A 153 -1.68 -17.38 2.38
N GLY A 154 -1.39 -18.66 2.18
CA GLY A 154 -0.29 -19.11 1.34
C GLY A 154 -0.68 -19.14 -0.13
N ARG A 155 0.30 -18.88 -1.01
CA ARG A 155 0.20 -19.05 -2.44
C ARG A 155 1.51 -19.59 -2.98
N GLU A 156 1.42 -20.37 -4.03
CA GLU A 156 2.58 -20.87 -4.77
C GLU A 156 3.49 -19.72 -5.22
N THR A 157 4.78 -19.96 -5.21
CA THR A 157 5.85 -19.10 -5.73
C THR A 157 6.09 -17.76 -5.00
N VAL A 158 5.38 -17.46 -3.93
CA VAL A 158 5.49 -16.19 -3.20
C VAL A 158 5.84 -16.37 -1.72
N SER A 159 6.63 -17.39 -1.39
CA SER A 159 6.95 -17.74 0.01
C SER A 159 7.58 -16.59 0.80
N ALA A 160 8.59 -15.92 0.25
CA ALA A 160 9.23 -14.77 0.92
C ALA A 160 8.25 -13.61 1.14
N TYR A 161 7.44 -13.30 0.12
CA TYR A 161 6.43 -12.24 0.22
C TYR A 161 5.37 -12.55 1.28
N ALA A 162 4.83 -13.79 1.30
CA ALA A 162 3.84 -14.19 2.29
C ALA A 162 4.44 -14.16 3.71
N ALA A 163 5.68 -14.62 3.88
CA ALA A 163 6.39 -14.54 5.15
C ALA A 163 6.58 -13.10 5.61
N ALA A 164 7.03 -12.20 4.72
CA ALA A 164 7.19 -10.78 5.01
C ALA A 164 5.86 -10.12 5.41
N LYS A 165 4.78 -10.36 4.65
CA LYS A 165 3.45 -9.78 4.95
C LYS A 165 2.81 -10.37 6.20
N GLY A 166 3.04 -11.66 6.51
CA GLY A 166 2.70 -12.27 7.80
C GLY A 166 3.47 -11.63 8.96
N GLY A 167 4.77 -11.43 8.80
CA GLY A 167 5.63 -10.71 9.75
C GLY A 167 5.17 -9.26 9.95
N LEU A 168 4.83 -8.56 8.87
CA LEU A 168 4.35 -7.17 8.92
C LEU A 168 3.01 -7.05 9.68
N LYS A 169 2.11 -8.03 9.53
CA LYS A 169 0.90 -8.15 10.36
C LYS A 169 1.25 -8.21 11.84
N MET A 170 2.24 -9.01 12.23
CA MET A 170 2.67 -9.10 13.63
C MET A 170 3.42 -7.85 14.10
N LEU A 171 4.24 -7.24 13.25
CA LEU A 171 4.89 -5.96 13.54
C LEU A 171 3.85 -4.85 13.82
N THR A 172 2.75 -4.82 13.04
CA THR A 172 1.63 -3.89 13.27
C THR A 172 1.07 -4.03 14.69
N ARG A 173 0.86 -5.26 15.16
CA ARG A 173 0.37 -5.54 16.51
C ARG A 173 1.37 -5.19 17.60
N ASN A 174 2.67 -5.42 17.35
CA ASN A 174 3.70 -5.09 18.32
C ASN A 174 3.86 -3.57 18.48
N ILE A 175 3.85 -2.81 17.39
CA ILE A 175 3.88 -1.34 17.47
C ILE A 175 2.66 -0.82 18.24
N CYS A 176 1.47 -1.36 17.98
CA CYS A 176 0.27 -1.05 18.77
C CYS A 176 0.48 -1.33 20.25
N SER A 177 1.00 -2.50 20.60
CA SER A 177 1.20 -2.94 21.99
C SER A 177 2.20 -2.06 22.75
N GLU A 178 3.30 -1.66 22.09
CA GLU A 178 4.38 -0.89 22.72
C GLU A 178 4.05 0.61 22.82
N TYR A 179 3.40 1.16 21.79
CA TYR A 179 3.28 2.62 21.61
C TYR A 179 1.84 3.13 21.68
N GLY A 180 0.83 2.29 21.87
CA GLY A 180 -0.56 2.72 22.00
C GLY A 180 -0.79 3.67 23.18
N GLN A 181 -0.03 3.52 24.28
CA GLN A 181 -0.07 4.41 25.42
C GLN A 181 0.36 5.87 25.11
N TYR A 182 1.08 6.08 24.02
CA TYR A 182 1.51 7.40 23.54
C TYR A 182 0.56 7.97 22.47
N ASN A 183 -0.65 7.42 22.36
CA ASN A 183 -1.62 7.79 21.34
C ASN A 183 -1.10 7.55 19.90
N ILE A 184 -0.29 6.52 19.71
CA ILE A 184 0.17 6.07 18.39
C ILE A 184 -0.68 4.89 17.96
N GLN A 185 -1.42 5.03 16.87
CA GLN A 185 -2.16 3.93 16.27
C GLN A 185 -1.35 3.35 15.11
N CYS A 186 -1.14 2.04 15.17
CA CYS A 186 -0.54 1.27 14.09
C CYS A 186 -1.54 0.26 13.58
N ASN A 187 -1.97 0.44 12.33
CA ASN A 187 -2.91 -0.46 11.66
C ASN A 187 -2.36 -0.86 10.28
N ALA A 188 -3.02 -1.79 9.62
CA ALA A 188 -2.63 -2.22 8.30
C ALA A 188 -3.83 -2.29 7.35
N ILE A 189 -3.56 -2.00 6.08
CA ILE A 189 -4.46 -2.28 4.95
C ILE A 189 -3.99 -3.58 4.31
N GLY A 190 -4.90 -4.52 4.13
CA GLY A 190 -4.64 -5.81 3.47
C GLY A 190 -5.35 -5.86 2.11
N PRO A 191 -4.75 -5.40 1.01
CA PRO A 191 -5.36 -5.50 -0.30
C PRO A 191 -5.48 -6.94 -0.77
N GLY A 192 -6.56 -7.22 -1.49
CA GLY A 192 -6.67 -8.38 -2.35
C GLY A 192 -5.92 -8.18 -3.67
N TYR A 193 -6.48 -8.67 -4.76
CA TYR A 193 -5.92 -8.45 -6.09
C TYR A 193 -6.39 -7.10 -6.66
N ILE A 194 -5.45 -6.17 -6.73
CA ILE A 194 -5.69 -4.79 -7.22
C ILE A 194 -5.09 -4.63 -8.61
N ALA A 195 -5.84 -4.00 -9.51
CA ALA A 195 -5.41 -3.63 -10.85
C ALA A 195 -4.36 -2.50 -10.74
N THR A 196 -3.13 -2.82 -11.07
CA THR A 196 -1.99 -1.90 -11.10
C THR A 196 -1.11 -2.22 -12.31
N PRO A 197 -0.17 -1.36 -12.70
CA PRO A 197 0.80 -1.69 -13.75
C PRO A 197 1.55 -3.00 -13.49
N GLN A 198 1.87 -3.30 -12.23
CA GLN A 198 2.57 -4.53 -11.83
C GLN A 198 1.73 -5.81 -12.06
N THR A 199 0.41 -5.71 -12.04
CA THR A 199 -0.52 -6.82 -12.24
C THR A 199 -1.12 -6.86 -13.64
N ALA A 200 -0.83 -5.88 -14.51
CA ALA A 200 -1.36 -5.81 -15.86
C ALA A 200 -1.12 -7.08 -16.69
N PRO A 201 0.10 -7.68 -16.71
CA PRO A 201 0.33 -8.90 -17.49
C PRO A 201 -0.55 -10.09 -17.10
N LEU A 202 -1.07 -10.10 -15.87
CA LEU A 202 -1.95 -11.16 -15.36
C LEU A 202 -3.41 -10.99 -15.80
N ARG A 203 -3.73 -9.90 -16.49
CA ARG A 203 -5.06 -9.52 -16.95
C ARG A 203 -5.15 -9.33 -18.45
N GLU A 204 -4.02 -9.47 -19.16
CA GLU A 204 -3.99 -9.38 -20.61
C GLU A 204 -4.85 -10.47 -21.25
N ARG A 205 -5.59 -10.10 -22.29
CA ARG A 205 -6.39 -11.08 -23.05
C ARG A 205 -5.50 -11.79 -24.07
N GLY A 206 -5.86 -13.05 -24.34
CA GLY A 206 -5.28 -13.79 -25.44
C GLY A 206 -5.60 -13.16 -26.81
N GLU A 207 -4.85 -13.53 -27.86
CA GLU A 207 -5.09 -13.07 -29.24
C GLU A 207 -6.51 -13.43 -29.75
N ASP A 208 -7.09 -14.49 -29.21
CA ASP A 208 -8.47 -14.93 -29.48
C ASP A 208 -9.52 -14.18 -28.64
N GLY A 209 -9.11 -13.21 -27.82
CA GLY A 209 -9.96 -12.46 -26.91
C GLY A 209 -10.29 -13.21 -25.62
N SER A 210 -9.73 -14.40 -25.39
CA SER A 210 -9.95 -15.18 -24.17
C SER A 210 -9.37 -14.48 -22.94
N MET A 211 -10.03 -14.67 -21.81
CA MET A 211 -9.55 -14.18 -20.51
C MET A 211 -8.29 -14.91 -20.09
N HIS A 212 -7.31 -14.17 -19.55
CA HIS A 212 -6.11 -14.77 -18.96
C HIS A 212 -6.50 -15.79 -17.89
N PRO A 213 -5.91 -17.00 -17.84
CA PRO A 213 -6.29 -18.05 -16.89
C PRO A 213 -6.23 -17.59 -15.43
N PHE A 214 -5.26 -16.74 -15.11
CA PHE A 214 -5.14 -16.16 -13.77
C PHE A 214 -6.22 -15.14 -13.45
N ASP A 215 -6.62 -14.30 -14.41
CA ASP A 215 -7.75 -13.36 -14.25
C ASP A 215 -9.05 -14.14 -13.99
N ARG A 216 -9.32 -15.19 -14.77
CA ARG A 216 -10.44 -16.10 -14.55
C ARG A 216 -10.43 -16.71 -13.15
N PHE A 217 -9.26 -17.20 -12.70
CA PHE A 217 -9.10 -17.76 -11.36
C PHE A 217 -9.41 -16.72 -10.28
N ILE A 218 -8.86 -15.52 -10.37
CA ILE A 218 -9.08 -14.46 -9.36
C ILE A 218 -10.55 -14.06 -9.30
N ARG A 219 -11.22 -13.85 -10.45
CA ARG A 219 -12.64 -13.49 -10.49
C ARG A 219 -13.53 -14.60 -9.90
N SER A 220 -13.18 -15.87 -10.12
CA SER A 220 -13.93 -16.98 -9.53
C SER A 220 -13.76 -17.11 -8.02
N LYS A 221 -12.65 -16.61 -7.47
CA LYS A 221 -12.36 -16.62 -6.03
C LYS A 221 -12.82 -15.35 -5.30
N THR A 222 -13.10 -14.28 -6.02
CA THR A 222 -13.51 -13.00 -5.45
C THR A 222 -15.03 -12.83 -5.59
N PRO A 223 -15.81 -12.75 -4.49
CA PRO A 223 -17.27 -12.54 -4.56
C PRO A 223 -17.67 -11.32 -5.38
N ALA A 224 -16.88 -10.25 -5.34
CA ALA A 224 -17.11 -9.06 -6.17
C ALA A 224 -16.90 -9.31 -7.68
N GLN A 225 -16.34 -10.45 -8.08
CA GLN A 225 -16.06 -10.89 -9.46
C GLN A 225 -15.23 -9.90 -10.30
N ARG A 226 -14.48 -9.03 -9.64
CA ARG A 226 -13.58 -8.06 -10.27
C ARG A 226 -12.27 -7.95 -9.52
N TRP A 227 -11.28 -7.38 -10.18
CA TRP A 227 -10.11 -6.84 -9.49
C TRP A 227 -10.52 -5.59 -8.72
N GLY A 228 -9.85 -5.33 -7.61
CA GLY A 228 -9.95 -4.05 -6.94
C GLY A 228 -9.26 -2.97 -7.79
N ARG A 229 -9.69 -1.73 -7.63
CA ARG A 229 -9.02 -0.55 -8.17
C ARG A 229 -8.22 0.12 -7.05
N THR A 230 -7.26 0.95 -7.39
CA THR A 230 -6.50 1.73 -6.41
C THR A 230 -7.41 2.62 -5.57
N GLU A 231 -8.47 3.16 -6.18
CA GLU A 231 -9.49 4.00 -5.55
C GLU A 231 -10.31 3.26 -4.47
N ASP A 232 -10.47 1.94 -4.61
CA ASP A 232 -11.16 1.12 -3.58
C ASP A 232 -10.42 1.18 -2.22
N LEU A 233 -9.13 1.52 -2.22
CA LEU A 233 -8.30 1.59 -1.00
C LEU A 233 -8.29 2.97 -0.35
N GLU A 234 -8.62 4.03 -1.08
CA GLU A 234 -8.46 5.42 -0.65
C GLU A 234 -9.28 5.76 0.60
N GLY A 235 -10.53 5.31 0.64
CA GLY A 235 -11.42 5.58 1.77
C GLY A 235 -10.90 5.01 3.09
N LEU A 236 -10.42 3.76 3.08
CA LEU A 236 -9.84 3.14 4.27
C LEU A 236 -8.51 3.82 4.66
N ALA A 237 -7.69 4.18 3.69
CA ALA A 237 -6.43 4.87 3.94
C ALA A 237 -6.68 6.19 4.69
N VAL A 238 -7.61 7.02 4.21
CA VAL A 238 -8.00 8.27 4.89
C VAL A 238 -8.58 8.00 6.27
N PHE A 239 -9.46 7.01 6.41
CA PHE A 239 -10.02 6.64 7.70
C PHE A 239 -8.94 6.28 8.72
N LEU A 240 -7.99 5.40 8.36
CA LEU A 240 -6.93 4.97 9.28
C LEU A 240 -5.91 6.07 9.60
N ALA A 241 -5.75 7.07 8.73
CA ALA A 241 -4.87 8.21 8.94
C ALA A 241 -5.50 9.32 9.80
N SER A 242 -6.82 9.29 9.99
CA SER A 242 -7.60 10.37 10.58
C SER A 242 -8.01 10.10 12.03
N GLU A 243 -8.56 11.11 12.70
CA GLU A 243 -9.13 11.00 14.06
C GLU A 243 -10.34 10.07 14.12
N ALA A 244 -10.99 9.77 12.98
CA ALA A 244 -12.11 8.84 12.93
C ALA A 244 -11.72 7.40 13.34
N SER A 245 -10.43 7.07 13.34
CA SER A 245 -9.89 5.76 13.71
C SER A 245 -9.10 5.73 15.03
N ASP A 246 -9.20 6.74 15.88
CA ASP A 246 -8.34 6.88 17.08
C ASP A 246 -8.42 5.68 18.05
N PHE A 247 -9.55 4.95 18.06
CA PHE A 247 -9.70 3.77 18.90
C PHE A 247 -9.53 2.44 18.15
N ILE A 248 -9.07 2.50 16.88
CA ILE A 248 -8.71 1.32 16.11
C ILE A 248 -7.19 1.20 16.12
N ASN A 249 -6.67 0.12 16.71
CA ASN A 249 -5.24 -0.09 16.83
C ASN A 249 -4.88 -1.59 16.72
N GLY A 250 -3.77 -1.92 16.06
CA GLY A 250 -3.28 -3.29 15.90
C GLY A 250 -4.06 -4.13 14.88
N GLN A 251 -4.91 -3.53 14.05
CA GLN A 251 -5.80 -4.24 13.13
C GLN A 251 -5.22 -4.32 11.72
N VAL A 252 -5.54 -5.42 11.02
CA VAL A 252 -5.40 -5.51 9.56
C VAL A 252 -6.81 -5.50 8.99
N ILE A 253 -7.13 -4.50 8.18
CA ILE A 253 -8.42 -4.39 7.51
C ILE A 253 -8.24 -4.75 6.04
N TYR A 254 -8.94 -5.79 5.60
CA TYR A 254 -8.82 -6.31 4.25
C TYR A 254 -9.77 -5.60 3.30
N ILE A 255 -9.24 -5.18 2.14
CA ILE A 255 -9.99 -4.66 1.00
C ILE A 255 -9.72 -5.59 -0.17
N ASP A 256 -10.49 -6.64 -0.28
CA ASP A 256 -10.20 -7.79 -1.12
C ASP A 256 -11.40 -8.29 -1.94
N GLY A 257 -12.50 -7.54 -1.95
CA GLY A 257 -13.72 -7.94 -2.65
C GLY A 257 -14.38 -9.21 -2.09
N GLY A 258 -13.98 -9.62 -0.87
CA GLY A 258 -14.50 -10.77 -0.14
C GLY A 258 -13.73 -12.08 -0.37
N ILE A 259 -12.56 -12.05 -1.01
CA ILE A 259 -11.81 -13.28 -1.33
C ILE A 259 -11.39 -14.08 -0.09
N LEU A 260 -11.07 -13.42 1.03
CA LEU A 260 -10.74 -14.08 2.29
C LEU A 260 -11.96 -14.70 3.00
N ALA A 261 -13.15 -14.24 2.68
CA ALA A 261 -14.40 -14.72 3.28
C ALA A 261 -15.08 -15.82 2.45
N TYR A 262 -14.49 -16.24 1.33
CA TYR A 262 -15.18 -17.05 0.35
C TYR A 262 -14.31 -18.19 -0.21
N ILE A 263 -14.88 -19.39 -0.28
CA ILE A 263 -14.17 -20.55 -0.83
C ILE A 263 -13.95 -20.47 -2.36
N GLY A 264 -14.77 -19.69 -3.04
CA GLY A 264 -14.75 -19.55 -4.49
C GLY A 264 -15.84 -20.35 -5.21
N GLN A 265 -16.08 -20.04 -6.47
CA GLN A 265 -16.93 -20.81 -7.39
C GLN A 265 -16.06 -21.54 -8.42
N ASP A 266 -16.63 -22.51 -9.09
CA ASP A 266 -15.97 -23.19 -10.21
C ASP A 266 -15.68 -22.16 -11.32
N PRO A 267 -14.41 -22.01 -11.73
CA PRO A 267 -14.05 -21.10 -12.83
C PRO A 267 -14.76 -21.36 -14.14
N GLY A 268 -15.19 -22.63 -14.39
CA GLY A 268 -15.97 -23.01 -15.56
C GLY A 268 -17.38 -22.39 -15.62
N ASN A 269 -17.91 -21.99 -14.47
CA ASN A 269 -19.22 -21.32 -14.36
C ASN A 269 -19.14 -19.80 -14.44
N LEU A 270 -17.96 -19.23 -14.65
CA LEU A 270 -17.77 -17.79 -14.76
C LEU A 270 -18.30 -17.28 -16.11
N ASP A 271 -19.25 -16.35 -16.08
CA ASP A 271 -19.78 -15.72 -17.29
C ASP A 271 -18.85 -14.59 -17.76
N GLU A 272 -17.94 -14.92 -18.68
CA GLU A 272 -16.95 -13.97 -19.19
C GLU A 272 -17.54 -12.81 -19.98
N SER A 273 -18.79 -12.94 -20.47
CA SER A 273 -19.42 -11.86 -21.23
C SER A 273 -19.64 -10.59 -20.40
N LYS A 274 -19.76 -10.74 -19.09
CA LYS A 274 -19.91 -9.63 -18.13
C LYS A 274 -18.64 -8.78 -17.96
N PHE A 275 -17.48 -9.26 -18.41
CA PHE A 275 -16.19 -8.61 -18.16
C PHE A 275 -15.51 -8.08 -19.42
N ARG A 276 -16.21 -8.05 -20.56
CA ARG A 276 -15.64 -7.60 -21.83
C ARG A 276 -15.40 -6.09 -21.86
N GLU A 277 -16.24 -5.31 -21.20
CA GLU A 277 -16.19 -3.84 -21.19
C GLU A 277 -15.24 -3.24 -20.12
N GLU A 278 -14.93 -3.98 -19.05
CA GLU A 278 -14.09 -3.47 -17.95
C GLU A 278 -12.60 -3.32 -18.34
N THR A 279 -12.12 -4.11 -19.31
CA THR A 279 -10.71 -4.07 -19.74
C THR A 279 -10.37 -2.84 -20.56
N GLU A 280 -11.32 -2.20 -21.22
CA GLU A 280 -11.09 -0.98 -22.01
C GLU A 280 -11.02 0.26 -21.11
N SER A 281 -11.81 0.34 -20.03
CA SER A 281 -11.80 1.47 -19.10
C SER A 281 -10.60 1.48 -18.15
N ASP A 282 -10.08 0.30 -17.78
CA ASP A 282 -8.92 0.17 -16.88
C ASP A 282 -7.59 0.44 -17.60
N THR A 283 -7.56 0.35 -18.94
CA THR A 283 -6.36 0.66 -19.74
C THR A 283 -6.21 2.16 -20.02
N ASP A 284 -7.29 2.91 -20.06
CA ASP A 284 -7.27 4.34 -20.41
C ASP A 284 -6.65 5.24 -19.32
N VAL A 285 -6.59 4.77 -18.08
CA VAL A 285 -5.93 5.53 -16.98
C VAL A 285 -4.40 5.37 -16.98
N HIS A 286 -3.86 4.42 -17.76
CA HIS A 286 -2.43 4.08 -17.71
C HIS A 286 -1.72 4.01 -19.08
N THR A 287 -2.40 4.26 -20.20
CA THR A 287 -1.80 4.20 -21.54
C THR A 287 -1.24 5.52 -22.07
N ALA A 288 -1.25 6.57 -21.28
CA ALA A 288 -0.48 7.75 -21.62
C ALA A 288 0.99 7.55 -21.21
N ASP A 289 1.66 6.55 -21.79
CA ASP A 289 3.12 6.54 -21.99
C ASP A 289 3.58 5.14 -22.45
N LYS A 290 3.67 4.99 -23.76
CA LYS A 290 4.69 4.10 -24.36
C LYS A 290 5.87 4.96 -24.72
#